data_d8f1f21cf0354a90821a392d19ece0c4
#
_entry.id   d8f1f21cf0354a90821a392d19ece0c4
#
_cell.length_a   1.000
_cell.length_b   1.000
_cell.length_c   1.000
_cell.angle_alpha   90.00
_cell.angle_beta   90.00
_cell.angle_gamma   90.00
#
_symmetry.space_group_name_H-M   'P 1'
#
loop_
_entity.id
_entity.type
_entity.pdbx_description
1 polymer ?
#
loop_
_entity_poly.entity_id
_entity_poly.type
_entity_poly.pdbx_seq_one_letter_code
_entity_poly.pdbx_strand_id
1 'polypeptide(L)'
;TSKKNKEYIIESSFEHSPSFNISFEENNGKKVKNNLLQSNLISFCKTFLDDQKDLIETSLFSKKLSEKDVIVIYMAQFKDTVDSLKERYPDTNYLQIDNNNYKGFAEQTLNIDSSTKRFNYIQSLDRNIKLENNPRVKKDFDKIYFLLDYDLGKFLVPIFRSYLINTDFYSTSEIILNVSDIKELNDFEGMLIPSHEYFFKQVSNKKEILNLNDEYNKALINDLLTAEKLKRLNVNSIDVIFETSPAVFNNSECIKRDLPLWRITLNNFTDRS
;
A
#
# COMPACT_ATOMS: atom_id res chain seq x y z
N THR A 1 14.44 -15.49 -30.54
CA THR A 1 14.50 -15.05 -29.13
C THR A 1 13.35 -15.71 -28.38
N SER A 2 13.66 -16.81 -27.66
CA SER A 2 12.65 -17.58 -26.94
C SER A 2 12.16 -16.79 -25.72
N LYS A 3 10.87 -16.52 -25.67
CA LYS A 3 10.20 -16.11 -24.43
C LYS A 3 10.38 -17.23 -23.41
N LYS A 4 11.11 -16.99 -22.33
CA LYS A 4 11.19 -17.90 -21.20
C LYS A 4 9.92 -17.69 -20.37
N ASN A 5 8.93 -18.54 -20.56
CA ASN A 5 7.82 -18.68 -19.62
C ASN A 5 8.39 -19.32 -18.35
N LYS A 6 8.19 -18.67 -17.20
CA LYS A 6 8.46 -19.31 -15.92
C LYS A 6 7.20 -20.07 -15.51
N GLU A 7 7.30 -21.38 -15.47
CA GLU A 7 6.27 -22.26 -14.92
C GLU A 7 6.52 -22.43 -13.42
N TYR A 8 5.48 -22.21 -12.63
CA TYR A 8 5.48 -22.54 -11.20
C TYR A 8 4.60 -23.77 -11.01
N ILE A 9 5.18 -24.83 -10.45
CA ILE A 9 4.43 -26.01 -10.03
C ILE A 9 4.07 -25.80 -8.57
N ILE A 10 2.77 -25.72 -8.29
CA ILE A 10 2.27 -25.65 -6.92
C ILE A 10 1.90 -27.08 -6.51
N GLU A 11 2.72 -27.67 -5.68
CA GLU A 11 2.38 -28.94 -5.03
C GLU A 11 1.56 -28.63 -3.77
N SER A 12 0.29 -29.05 -3.78
CA SER A 12 -0.50 -28.96 -2.57
C SER A 12 -0.24 -30.16 -1.67
N SER A 13 -0.10 -29.93 -0.38
CA SER A 13 0.11 -30.96 0.64
C SER A 13 -1.10 -31.88 0.90
N PHE A 14 -2.16 -31.78 0.10
CA PHE A 14 -3.32 -32.65 0.19
C PHE A 14 -3.17 -33.84 -0.76
N GLU A 15 -3.28 -35.06 -0.25
CA GLU A 15 -3.05 -36.32 -0.97
C GLU A 15 -3.84 -36.52 -2.29
N HIS A 16 -4.72 -35.63 -2.70
CA HIS A 16 -5.52 -35.71 -3.93
C HIS A 16 -5.75 -34.34 -4.59
N SER A 17 -4.80 -33.43 -4.48
CA SER A 17 -4.94 -32.10 -5.11
C SER A 17 -4.31 -32.10 -6.50
N PRO A 18 -4.98 -31.54 -7.50
CA PRO A 18 -4.39 -31.38 -8.82
C PRO A 18 -3.24 -30.39 -8.77
N SER A 19 -2.18 -30.69 -9.50
CA SER A 19 -1.12 -29.73 -9.78
C SER A 19 -1.68 -28.62 -10.68
N PHE A 20 -1.39 -27.36 -10.34
CA PHE A 20 -1.70 -26.21 -11.19
C PHE A 20 -0.41 -25.66 -11.78
N ASN A 21 -0.37 -25.51 -13.09
CA ASN A 21 0.67 -24.76 -13.75
C ASN A 21 0.20 -23.33 -13.92
N ILE A 22 0.87 -22.40 -13.25
CA ILE A 22 0.63 -20.96 -13.42
C ILE A 22 1.73 -20.45 -14.33
N SER A 23 1.38 -20.08 -15.58
CA SER A 23 2.31 -19.43 -16.51
C SER A 23 2.08 -17.91 -16.47
N PHE A 24 3.17 -17.16 -16.33
CA PHE A 24 3.16 -15.71 -16.42
C PHE A 24 3.80 -15.28 -17.75
N GLU A 25 3.10 -14.50 -18.55
CA GLU A 25 3.69 -13.86 -19.71
C GLU A 25 4.52 -12.63 -19.27
N GLU A 26 5.82 -12.63 -19.59
CA GLU A 26 6.66 -11.45 -19.43
C GLU A 26 6.29 -10.42 -20.51
N ASN A 27 5.58 -9.37 -20.12
CA ASN A 27 5.37 -8.21 -20.98
C ASN A 27 6.59 -7.27 -20.94
N ASN A 28 7.25 -7.20 -22.12
CA ASN A 28 8.20 -6.15 -22.52
C ASN A 28 9.30 -5.73 -21.50
N GLY A 29 10.28 -6.63 -21.29
CA GLY A 29 11.65 -6.20 -20.91
C GLY A 29 11.86 -5.53 -19.55
N LYS A 30 10.83 -5.20 -18.82
CA LYS A 30 10.91 -4.83 -17.39
C LYS A 30 11.00 -6.12 -16.59
N LYS A 31 11.99 -6.23 -15.69
CA LYS A 31 12.02 -7.27 -14.65
C LYS A 31 10.74 -7.14 -13.82
N VAL A 32 9.67 -7.75 -14.28
CA VAL A 32 8.50 -7.97 -13.45
C VAL A 32 8.97 -8.98 -12.41
N LYS A 33 9.25 -8.52 -11.19
CA LYS A 33 9.28 -9.40 -10.03
C LYS A 33 7.93 -10.12 -10.09
N ASN A 34 7.96 -11.46 -10.18
CA ASN A 34 6.75 -12.28 -10.24
C ASN A 34 5.92 -12.03 -8.98
N ASN A 35 5.08 -11.01 -9.03
CA ASN A 35 4.28 -10.58 -7.90
C ASN A 35 2.82 -10.91 -8.22
N LEU A 36 2.29 -11.93 -7.56
CA LEU A 36 0.90 -12.34 -7.69
C LEU A 36 -0.09 -11.24 -7.29
N LEU A 37 0.36 -10.24 -6.52
CA LEU A 37 -0.46 -9.09 -6.16
C LEU A 37 -0.95 -8.32 -7.39
N GLN A 38 -0.14 -8.27 -8.47
CA GLN A 38 -0.46 -7.60 -9.74
C GLN A 38 -1.09 -8.53 -10.77
N SER A 39 -1.22 -9.82 -10.45
CA SER A 39 -1.79 -10.82 -11.36
C SER A 39 -3.29 -10.94 -11.13
N ASN A 40 -4.06 -10.98 -12.23
CA ASN A 40 -5.47 -11.31 -12.14
C ASN A 40 -5.63 -12.83 -12.01
N LEU A 41 -5.97 -13.28 -10.80
CA LEU A 41 -6.29 -14.69 -10.56
C LEU A 41 -7.65 -15.00 -11.20
N ILE A 42 -7.73 -16.07 -11.96
CA ILE A 42 -8.89 -16.43 -12.82
C ILE A 42 -10.25 -16.37 -12.07
N SER A 43 -10.24 -16.62 -10.76
CA SER A 43 -11.46 -16.63 -9.96
C SER A 43 -11.83 -15.28 -9.37
N PHE A 44 -10.94 -14.29 -9.39
CA PHE A 44 -11.15 -12.97 -8.80
C PHE A 44 -11.41 -11.89 -9.85
N CYS A 45 -12.27 -10.90 -9.53
CA CYS A 45 -12.66 -9.85 -10.47
C CYS A 45 -11.52 -8.89 -10.82
N LYS A 46 -10.63 -8.63 -9.86
CA LYS A 46 -9.51 -7.69 -9.97
C LYS A 46 -8.23 -8.29 -9.39
N THR A 47 -7.10 -7.68 -9.70
CA THR A 47 -5.86 -7.97 -8.98
C THR A 47 -5.99 -7.55 -7.51
N PHE A 48 -5.15 -8.10 -6.64
CA PHE A 48 -5.18 -7.71 -5.23
C PHE A 48 -4.84 -6.23 -5.03
N LEU A 49 -3.88 -5.72 -5.80
CA LEU A 49 -3.50 -4.30 -5.75
C LEU A 49 -4.58 -3.37 -6.29
N ASP A 50 -5.35 -3.79 -7.29
CA ASP A 50 -6.46 -2.98 -7.79
C ASP A 50 -7.57 -2.88 -6.76
N ASP A 51 -7.88 -3.98 -6.04
CA ASP A 51 -8.84 -3.96 -4.94
C ASP A 51 -8.36 -3.02 -3.81
N GLN A 52 -7.05 -3.02 -3.48
CA GLN A 52 -6.47 -2.09 -2.51
C GLN A 52 -6.59 -0.63 -2.97
N LYS A 53 -6.25 -0.34 -4.23
CA LYS A 53 -6.34 1.01 -4.82
C LYS A 53 -7.76 1.53 -4.78
N ASP A 54 -8.74 0.72 -5.16
CA ASP A 54 -10.16 1.09 -5.16
C ASP A 54 -10.64 1.46 -3.75
N LEU A 55 -10.25 0.68 -2.73
CA LEU A 55 -10.63 0.98 -1.35
C LEU A 55 -9.98 2.27 -0.85
N ILE A 56 -8.69 2.46 -1.12
CA ILE A 56 -7.98 3.70 -0.76
C ILE A 56 -8.65 4.88 -1.44
N GLU A 57 -8.93 4.78 -2.74
CA GLU A 57 -9.59 5.84 -3.50
C GLU A 57 -10.96 6.19 -2.91
N THR A 58 -11.78 5.19 -2.61
CA THR A 58 -13.07 5.40 -1.95
C THR A 58 -12.90 6.07 -0.58
N SER A 59 -11.85 5.71 0.17
CA SER A 59 -11.57 6.28 1.49
C SER A 59 -11.05 7.72 1.42
N LEU A 60 -10.27 8.04 0.39
CA LEU A 60 -9.69 9.37 0.18
C LEU A 60 -10.73 10.37 -0.32
N PHE A 61 -11.51 9.97 -1.32
CA PHE A 61 -12.40 10.84 -2.07
C PHE A 61 -13.89 10.63 -1.74
N SER A 62 -14.18 10.19 -0.51
CA SER A 62 -15.58 10.09 -0.05
C SER A 62 -16.27 11.45 -0.11
N LYS A 63 -17.60 11.46 -0.39
CA LYS A 63 -18.43 12.67 -0.60
C LYS A 63 -18.33 13.76 0.49
N LYS A 64 -17.70 13.49 1.62
CA LYS A 64 -17.53 14.42 2.75
C LYS A 64 -16.24 15.22 2.72
N LEU A 65 -15.31 14.91 1.84
CA LEU A 65 -13.98 15.52 1.77
C LEU A 65 -13.81 16.24 0.43
N SER A 66 -13.12 17.36 0.46
CA SER A 66 -12.69 18.05 -0.75
C SER A 66 -11.49 17.33 -1.35
N GLU A 67 -11.40 17.26 -2.69
CA GLU A 67 -10.20 16.72 -3.37
C GLU A 67 -8.92 17.47 -2.96
N LYS A 68 -9.05 18.75 -2.61
CA LYS A 68 -7.94 19.61 -2.14
C LYS A 68 -7.37 19.20 -0.79
N ASP A 69 -8.13 18.42 0.00
CA ASP A 69 -7.71 17.95 1.31
C ASP A 69 -6.79 16.71 1.21
N VAL A 70 -6.53 16.26 -0.02
CA VAL A 70 -5.69 15.08 -0.32
C VAL A 70 -4.44 15.49 -1.07
N ILE A 71 -3.28 14.95 -0.65
CA ILE A 71 -2.03 14.99 -1.42
C ILE A 71 -1.66 13.58 -1.85
N VAL A 72 -1.27 13.42 -3.11
CA VAL A 72 -0.70 12.17 -3.64
C VAL A 72 0.79 12.37 -3.88
N ILE A 73 1.63 11.62 -3.19
CA ILE A 73 3.09 11.61 -3.34
C ILE A 73 3.49 10.32 -4.04
N TYR A 74 4.20 10.43 -5.15
CA TYR A 74 4.45 9.26 -5.98
C TYR A 74 5.84 9.24 -6.64
N MET A 75 6.31 8.03 -6.91
CA MET A 75 7.49 7.75 -7.75
C MET A 75 7.11 7.63 -9.22
N ALA A 76 8.07 7.88 -10.11
CA ALA A 76 7.88 7.79 -11.56
C ALA A 76 7.27 6.46 -12.04
N GLN A 77 7.56 5.34 -11.37
CA GLN A 77 7.01 4.02 -11.70
C GLN A 77 5.50 3.90 -11.53
N PHE A 78 4.87 4.77 -10.69
CA PHE A 78 3.42 4.80 -10.46
C PHE A 78 2.70 5.85 -11.33
N LYS A 79 3.38 6.40 -12.34
CA LYS A 79 2.84 7.48 -13.16
C LYS A 79 1.51 7.10 -13.82
N ASP A 80 1.39 5.90 -14.37
CA ASP A 80 0.16 5.46 -15.05
C ASP A 80 -1.04 5.43 -14.07
N THR A 81 -0.81 4.98 -12.82
CA THR A 81 -1.83 5.02 -11.76
C THR A 81 -2.22 6.46 -11.43
N VAL A 82 -1.23 7.35 -11.32
CA VAL A 82 -1.45 8.76 -10.99
C VAL A 82 -2.16 9.48 -12.14
N ASP A 83 -1.82 9.21 -13.39
CA ASP A 83 -2.49 9.83 -14.54
C ASP A 83 -3.97 9.43 -14.58
N SER A 84 -4.31 8.19 -14.27
CA SER A 84 -5.72 7.76 -14.10
C SER A 84 -6.43 8.45 -12.91
N LEU A 85 -5.72 8.72 -11.82
CA LEU A 85 -6.27 9.46 -10.68
C LEU A 85 -6.49 10.94 -11.04
N LYS A 86 -5.57 11.58 -11.78
CA LYS A 86 -5.71 12.97 -12.22
C LYS A 86 -6.93 13.19 -13.13
N GLU A 87 -7.25 12.20 -13.97
CA GLU A 87 -8.45 12.27 -14.81
C GLU A 87 -9.75 12.29 -13.98
N ARG A 88 -9.75 11.56 -12.84
CA ARG A 88 -10.94 11.45 -11.98
C ARG A 88 -11.00 12.52 -10.90
N TYR A 89 -9.84 12.98 -10.41
CA TYR A 89 -9.70 13.93 -9.29
C TYR A 89 -8.73 15.06 -9.67
N PRO A 90 -9.08 15.96 -10.59
CA PRO A 90 -8.17 16.97 -11.13
C PRO A 90 -7.76 18.04 -10.12
N ASP A 91 -8.56 18.28 -9.07
CA ASP A 91 -8.29 19.30 -8.05
C ASP A 91 -7.32 18.80 -6.93
N THR A 92 -6.95 17.52 -6.94
CA THR A 92 -6.01 16.92 -5.99
C THR A 92 -4.57 17.38 -6.28
N ASN A 93 -3.76 17.54 -5.23
CA ASN A 93 -2.36 17.89 -5.37
C ASN A 93 -1.49 16.64 -5.58
N TYR A 94 -0.83 16.53 -6.74
CA TYR A 94 0.03 15.41 -7.11
C TYR A 94 1.50 15.83 -7.14
N LEU A 95 2.33 15.23 -6.30
CA LEU A 95 3.74 15.57 -6.13
C LEU A 95 4.60 14.36 -6.48
N GLN A 96 5.37 14.48 -7.56
CA GLN A 96 6.36 13.46 -7.93
C GLN A 96 7.65 13.70 -7.14
N ILE A 97 8.23 12.61 -6.63
CA ILE A 97 9.54 12.66 -5.99
C ILE A 97 10.61 12.09 -6.93
N ASP A 98 11.60 12.93 -7.29
CA ASP A 98 12.60 12.60 -8.30
C ASP A 98 14.04 12.65 -7.75
N ASN A 99 14.24 13.09 -6.51
CA ASN A 99 15.57 13.29 -5.95
C ASN A 99 15.75 12.63 -4.57
N ASN A 100 17.02 12.49 -4.16
CA ASN A 100 17.37 11.89 -2.87
C ASN A 100 17.34 12.88 -1.69
N ASN A 101 16.88 14.12 -1.90
CA ASN A 101 16.73 15.09 -0.81
C ASN A 101 15.34 14.99 -0.18
N TYR A 102 15.08 13.88 0.51
CA TYR A 102 13.76 13.57 1.11
C TYR A 102 13.33 14.62 2.12
N LYS A 103 14.26 15.11 2.94
CA LYS A 103 13.97 16.16 3.92
C LYS A 103 13.59 17.48 3.24
N GLY A 104 14.35 17.92 2.26
CA GLY A 104 14.05 19.14 1.51
C GLY A 104 12.71 19.03 0.75
N PHE A 105 12.39 17.87 0.19
CA PHE A 105 11.11 17.62 -0.46
C PHE A 105 9.94 17.76 0.54
N ALA A 106 10.06 17.13 1.72
CA ALA A 106 9.03 17.24 2.77
C ALA A 106 8.90 18.69 3.29
N GLU A 107 10.01 19.36 3.55
CA GLU A 107 10.03 20.76 4.02
C GLU A 107 9.38 21.73 3.01
N GLN A 108 9.63 21.50 1.73
CA GLN A 108 9.02 22.26 0.63
C GLN A 108 7.51 21.98 0.53
N THR A 109 7.12 20.69 0.54
CA THR A 109 5.72 20.26 0.50
C THR A 109 4.91 20.85 1.66
N LEU A 110 5.50 20.88 2.86
CA LEU A 110 4.88 21.37 4.08
C LEU A 110 5.09 22.87 4.32
N ASN A 111 5.73 23.55 3.37
CA ASN A 111 6.06 24.99 3.43
C ASN A 111 6.82 25.42 4.72
N ILE A 112 7.66 24.52 5.25
CA ILE A 112 8.45 24.73 6.45
C ILE A 112 9.51 25.78 6.23
N ASP A 113 10.09 25.86 5.04
CA ASP A 113 11.10 26.85 4.65
C ASP A 113 10.63 28.28 4.91
N SER A 114 9.34 28.59 4.62
CA SER A 114 8.78 29.91 4.86
C SER A 114 8.72 30.24 6.35
N SER A 115 8.42 29.24 7.20
CA SER A 115 8.41 29.37 8.66
C SER A 115 9.82 29.60 9.18
N THR A 116 10.79 28.85 8.71
CA THR A 116 12.21 28.95 9.09
C THR A 116 12.81 30.29 8.66
N LYS A 117 12.53 30.75 7.44
CA LYS A 117 12.96 32.08 6.97
C LYS A 117 12.41 33.20 7.85
N ARG A 118 11.12 33.13 8.22
CA ARG A 118 10.50 34.10 9.12
C ARG A 118 11.14 34.06 10.50
N PHE A 119 11.39 32.88 11.05
CA PHE A 119 12.08 32.71 12.33
C PHE A 119 13.48 33.35 12.30
N ASN A 120 14.30 33.04 11.30
CA ASN A 120 15.63 33.59 11.13
C ASN A 120 15.61 35.12 11.00
N TYR A 121 14.64 35.66 10.28
CA TYR A 121 14.44 37.10 10.15
C TYR A 121 14.14 37.74 11.52
N ILE A 122 13.18 37.22 12.28
CA ILE A 122 12.82 37.74 13.60
C ILE A 122 14.00 37.66 14.57
N GLN A 123 14.73 36.52 14.58
CA GLN A 123 15.92 36.35 15.43
C GLN A 123 17.04 37.32 15.04
N SER A 124 17.13 37.74 13.77
CA SER A 124 18.12 38.73 13.32
C SER A 124 17.84 40.16 13.80
N LEU A 125 16.57 40.47 14.13
CA LEU A 125 16.15 41.81 14.61
C LEU A 125 16.61 42.03 16.05
N ASP A 126 16.65 41.00 16.90
CA ASP A 126 17.17 41.10 18.25
C ASP A 126 17.90 39.80 18.63
N ARG A 127 19.25 39.90 18.72
CA ARG A 127 20.13 38.77 19.04
C ARG A 127 20.08 38.37 20.53
N ASN A 128 19.49 39.19 21.39
CA ASN A 128 19.41 38.91 22.82
C ASN A 128 18.19 38.05 23.17
N ILE A 129 17.23 37.92 22.28
CA ILE A 129 16.05 37.09 22.48
C ILE A 129 16.35 35.64 22.02
N LYS A 130 16.28 34.69 22.96
CA LYS A 130 16.32 33.28 22.66
C LYS A 130 14.90 32.84 22.20
N LEU A 131 14.74 32.70 20.90
CA LEU A 131 13.52 32.16 20.30
C LEU A 131 13.67 30.65 20.09
N GLU A 132 12.63 29.90 20.38
CA GLU A 132 12.55 28.49 20.00
C GLU A 132 11.97 28.38 18.58
N ASN A 133 12.64 27.62 17.71
CA ASN A 133 12.17 27.35 16.37
C ASN A 133 11.17 26.21 16.37
N ASN A 134 9.89 26.51 16.44
CA ASN A 134 8.82 25.56 16.18
C ASN A 134 8.26 25.82 14.79
N PRO A 135 8.74 25.09 13.75
CA PRO A 135 8.30 25.33 12.38
C PRO A 135 6.79 25.10 12.24
N ARG A 136 6.11 26.11 11.75
CA ARG A 136 4.68 26.00 11.49
C ARG A 136 4.47 25.31 10.15
N VAL A 137 3.93 24.10 10.20
CA VAL A 137 3.51 23.35 9.03
C VAL A 137 2.26 23.99 8.43
N LYS A 138 2.28 24.27 7.13
CA LYS A 138 1.09 24.64 6.39
C LYS A 138 0.27 23.35 6.15
N LYS A 139 -0.84 23.23 6.84
CA LYS A 139 -1.71 22.05 6.78
C LYS A 139 -2.97 22.40 5.97
N ASP A 140 -2.84 22.36 4.65
CA ASP A 140 -3.97 22.56 3.73
C ASP A 140 -4.56 21.22 3.28
N PHE A 141 -4.23 20.11 3.97
CA PHE A 141 -4.67 18.76 3.64
C PHE A 141 -4.78 17.90 4.90
N ASP A 142 -5.64 16.91 4.85
CA ASP A 142 -5.90 16.00 5.97
C ASP A 142 -5.39 14.58 5.70
N LYS A 143 -5.12 14.24 4.44
CA LYS A 143 -4.73 12.91 4.02
C LYS A 143 -3.58 12.94 3.03
N ILE A 144 -2.67 11.96 3.14
CA ILE A 144 -1.61 11.73 2.16
C ILE A 144 -1.72 10.32 1.62
N TYR A 145 -1.71 10.18 0.30
CA TYR A 145 -1.57 8.90 -0.38
C TYR A 145 -0.16 8.73 -0.92
N PHE A 146 0.56 7.76 -0.38
CA PHE A 146 1.89 7.40 -0.82
C PHE A 146 1.84 6.28 -1.85
N LEU A 147 2.29 6.56 -3.06
CA LEU A 147 2.55 5.60 -4.13
C LEU A 147 4.06 5.43 -4.28
N LEU A 148 4.66 4.71 -3.35
CA LEU A 148 6.08 4.53 -3.17
C LEU A 148 6.41 3.05 -3.04
N ASP A 149 7.66 2.69 -3.35
CA ASP A 149 8.21 1.41 -2.94
C ASP A 149 8.74 1.47 -1.49
N TYR A 150 9.17 0.31 -0.99
CA TYR A 150 9.73 0.18 0.36
C TYR A 150 10.97 1.06 0.56
N ASP A 151 11.88 1.08 -0.41
CA ASP A 151 13.18 1.73 -0.27
C ASP A 151 13.06 3.23 -0.10
N LEU A 152 12.12 3.85 -0.79
CA LEU A 152 11.83 5.27 -0.62
C LEU A 152 10.90 5.52 0.58
N GLY A 153 9.90 4.67 0.76
CA GLY A 153 8.90 4.78 1.82
C GLY A 153 9.51 4.84 3.22
N LYS A 154 10.48 3.95 3.51
CA LYS A 154 11.16 3.87 4.82
C LYS A 154 11.88 5.15 5.23
N PHE A 155 12.29 5.99 4.28
CA PHE A 155 12.91 7.28 4.57
C PHE A 155 11.90 8.41 4.59
N LEU A 156 10.98 8.44 3.62
CA LEU A 156 10.09 9.58 3.43
C LEU A 156 8.95 9.62 4.46
N VAL A 157 8.33 8.48 4.74
CA VAL A 157 7.18 8.39 5.65
C VAL A 157 7.52 8.89 7.06
N PRO A 158 8.63 8.47 7.71
CA PRO A 158 9.02 8.98 9.03
C PRO A 158 9.25 10.50 9.04
N ILE A 159 9.80 11.07 7.95
CA ILE A 159 10.01 12.52 7.85
C ILE A 159 8.66 13.25 7.86
N PHE A 160 7.71 12.84 7.02
CA PHE A 160 6.37 13.44 7.02
C PHE A 160 5.67 13.27 8.37
N ARG A 161 5.77 12.10 8.99
CA ARG A 161 5.18 11.83 10.31
C ARG A 161 5.75 12.72 11.41
N SER A 162 7.05 13.05 11.35
CA SER A 162 7.68 13.93 12.33
C SER A 162 7.08 15.35 12.35
N TYR A 163 6.51 15.79 11.24
CA TYR A 163 5.85 17.09 11.10
C TYR A 163 4.33 17.03 11.24
N LEU A 164 3.71 15.88 10.97
CA LEU A 164 2.26 15.72 10.81
C LEU A 164 1.70 14.69 11.80
N ILE A 165 1.25 15.15 12.96
CA ILE A 165 0.78 14.26 14.05
C ILE A 165 -0.63 13.70 13.77
N ASN A 166 -1.51 14.47 13.13
CA ASN A 166 -2.94 14.16 12.96
C ASN A 166 -3.36 14.00 11.51
N THR A 167 -2.45 13.59 10.62
CA THR A 167 -2.72 13.36 9.20
C THR A 167 -2.78 11.86 8.95
N ASP A 168 -3.80 11.40 8.24
CA ASP A 168 -3.90 10.01 7.84
C ASP A 168 -3.03 9.72 6.62
N PHE A 169 -2.20 8.70 6.71
CA PHE A 169 -1.33 8.23 5.63
C PHE A 169 -1.91 6.95 5.05
N TYR A 170 -2.01 6.88 3.73
CA TYR A 170 -2.52 5.75 2.99
C TYR A 170 -1.48 5.21 2.03
N SER A 171 -1.41 3.91 1.87
CA SER A 171 -0.63 3.25 0.82
C SER A 171 -1.18 1.87 0.50
N THR A 172 -0.77 1.30 -0.65
CA THR A 172 -0.94 -0.12 -0.93
C THR A 172 0.13 -0.94 -0.20
N SER A 173 -0.04 -2.28 -0.17
CA SER A 173 0.97 -3.16 0.40
C SER A 173 2.33 -3.10 -0.31
N GLU A 174 2.43 -2.51 -1.50
CA GLU A 174 3.70 -2.36 -2.22
C GLU A 174 4.77 -1.64 -1.39
N ILE A 175 4.38 -0.70 -0.53
CA ILE A 175 5.30 0.07 0.31
C ILE A 175 5.98 -0.78 1.40
N ILE A 176 5.42 -1.92 1.77
CA ILE A 176 5.94 -2.80 2.82
C ILE A 176 6.45 -4.15 2.31
N LEU A 177 6.37 -4.46 1.01
CA LEU A 177 6.69 -5.79 0.47
C LEU A 177 8.10 -6.28 0.76
N ASN A 178 9.08 -5.38 0.85
CA ASN A 178 10.48 -5.72 1.08
C ASN A 178 10.86 -5.68 2.57
N VAL A 179 9.90 -5.55 3.48
CA VAL A 179 10.15 -5.66 4.93
C VAL A 179 10.67 -7.05 5.25
N SER A 180 11.81 -7.11 5.93
CA SER A 180 12.50 -8.33 6.33
C SER A 180 12.46 -8.61 7.83
N ASP A 181 12.22 -7.59 8.65
CA ASP A 181 11.99 -7.70 10.09
C ASP A 181 10.74 -6.89 10.45
N ILE A 182 9.92 -7.41 11.36
CA ILE A 182 8.70 -6.75 11.83
C ILE A 182 8.99 -5.35 12.42
N LYS A 183 10.19 -5.12 12.94
CA LYS A 183 10.61 -3.82 13.46
C LYS A 183 10.72 -2.74 12.37
N GLU A 184 10.97 -3.13 11.13
CA GLU A 184 11.04 -2.19 10.00
C GLU A 184 9.66 -1.60 9.68
N LEU A 185 8.57 -2.26 10.10
CA LEU A 185 7.22 -1.69 10.02
C LEU A 185 7.04 -0.43 10.86
N ASN A 186 7.91 -0.19 11.85
CA ASN A 186 7.86 1.03 12.66
C ASN A 186 8.12 2.29 11.81
N ASP A 187 8.84 2.17 10.69
CA ASP A 187 9.05 3.29 9.76
C ASP A 187 7.73 3.71 9.11
N PHE A 188 6.75 2.81 9.04
CA PHE A 188 5.42 3.03 8.48
C PHE A 188 4.32 3.18 9.53
N GLU A 189 4.67 3.43 10.80
CA GLU A 189 3.69 3.62 11.87
C GLU A 189 2.64 4.66 11.51
N GLY A 190 1.38 4.37 11.82
CA GLY A 190 0.23 5.23 11.50
C GLY A 190 -0.30 5.09 10.09
N MET A 191 0.39 4.38 9.19
CA MET A 191 -0.07 4.17 7.81
C MET A 191 -1.26 3.22 7.75
N LEU A 192 -2.20 3.55 6.89
CA LEU A 192 -3.39 2.77 6.59
C LEU A 192 -3.18 1.98 5.30
N ILE A 193 -3.26 0.65 5.40
CA ILE A 193 -3.10 -0.27 4.27
C ILE A 193 -4.32 -1.18 4.21
N PRO A 194 -4.98 -1.32 3.04
CA PRO A 194 -6.03 -2.31 2.85
C PRO A 194 -5.46 -3.73 2.93
N SER A 195 -5.93 -4.52 3.88
CA SER A 195 -5.51 -5.92 4.02
C SER A 195 -6.46 -6.67 4.95
N HIS A 196 -6.14 -7.91 5.30
CA HIS A 196 -6.96 -8.75 6.16
C HIS A 196 -6.27 -9.10 7.47
N GLU A 197 -7.04 -9.16 8.55
CA GLU A 197 -6.58 -9.45 9.91
C GLU A 197 -5.76 -10.74 10.00
N TYR A 198 -6.24 -11.80 9.34
CA TYR A 198 -5.59 -13.11 9.37
C TYR A 198 -4.15 -13.03 8.85
N PHE A 199 -3.95 -12.33 7.75
CA PHE A 199 -2.63 -12.14 7.16
C PHE A 199 -1.68 -11.45 8.15
N PHE A 200 -2.10 -10.34 8.74
CA PHE A 200 -1.26 -9.60 9.69
C PHE A 200 -1.01 -10.35 11.00
N LYS A 201 -1.97 -11.11 11.51
CA LYS A 201 -1.77 -11.98 12.67
C LYS A 201 -0.73 -13.07 12.41
N GLN A 202 -0.76 -13.67 11.22
CA GLN A 202 0.26 -14.66 10.85
C GLN A 202 1.65 -14.04 10.77
N VAL A 203 1.77 -12.88 10.14
CA VAL A 203 3.03 -12.14 10.01
C VAL A 203 3.57 -11.74 11.38
N SER A 204 2.74 -11.19 12.26
CA SER A 204 3.13 -10.73 13.60
C SER A 204 3.63 -11.85 14.52
N ASN A 205 3.19 -13.08 14.29
CA ASN A 205 3.59 -14.25 15.10
C ASN A 205 4.90 -14.89 14.65
N LYS A 206 5.46 -14.50 13.49
CA LYS A 206 6.71 -15.03 12.97
C LYS A 206 7.91 -14.33 13.63
N LYS A 207 8.80 -15.12 14.24
CA LYS A 207 10.05 -14.64 14.85
C LYS A 207 11.25 -14.69 13.88
N GLU A 208 11.05 -15.20 12.68
CA GLU A 208 12.09 -15.39 11.67
C GLU A 208 12.12 -14.24 10.67
N ILE A 209 13.18 -14.20 9.85
CA ILE A 209 13.32 -13.24 8.75
C ILE A 209 12.05 -13.26 7.89
N LEU A 210 11.38 -12.13 7.83
CA LEU A 210 10.12 -11.97 7.14
C LEU A 210 10.39 -11.64 5.68
N ASN A 211 9.63 -12.23 4.77
CA ASN A 211 9.51 -11.76 3.40
C ASN A 211 8.03 -11.56 3.11
N LEU A 212 7.56 -10.32 3.29
CA LEU A 212 6.14 -10.01 3.13
C LEU A 212 5.62 -10.30 1.71
N ASN A 213 6.46 -10.12 0.70
CA ASN A 213 6.07 -10.45 -0.67
C ASN A 213 5.79 -11.96 -0.83
N ASP A 214 6.62 -12.81 -0.26
CA ASP A 214 6.42 -14.27 -0.31
C ASP A 214 5.17 -14.68 0.50
N GLU A 215 4.93 -14.02 1.63
CA GLU A 215 3.74 -14.30 2.45
C GLU A 215 2.45 -13.89 1.72
N TYR A 216 2.41 -12.73 1.08
CA TYR A 216 1.27 -12.34 0.24
C TYR A 216 1.07 -13.30 -0.93
N ASN A 217 2.16 -13.70 -1.61
CA ASN A 217 2.07 -14.65 -2.71
C ASN A 217 1.51 -16.00 -2.25
N LYS A 218 1.94 -16.52 -1.09
CA LYS A 218 1.39 -17.76 -0.50
C LYS A 218 -0.11 -17.62 -0.20
N ALA A 219 -0.50 -16.53 0.45
CA ALA A 219 -1.89 -16.26 0.79
C ALA A 219 -2.78 -16.19 -0.46
N LEU A 220 -2.33 -15.50 -1.52
CA LEU A 220 -3.06 -15.42 -2.79
C LEU A 220 -3.17 -16.77 -3.50
N ILE A 221 -2.14 -17.61 -3.43
CA ILE A 221 -2.21 -18.98 -3.95
C ILE A 221 -3.24 -19.81 -3.18
N ASN A 222 -3.25 -19.73 -1.86
CA ASN A 222 -4.21 -20.44 -1.03
C ASN A 222 -5.65 -19.99 -1.28
N ASP A 223 -5.86 -18.70 -1.51
CA ASP A 223 -7.15 -18.14 -1.91
C ASP A 223 -7.62 -18.71 -3.25
N LEU A 224 -6.71 -18.77 -4.25
CA LEU A 224 -7.01 -19.37 -5.55
C LEU A 224 -7.39 -20.86 -5.40
N LEU A 225 -6.62 -21.63 -4.64
CA LEU A 225 -6.88 -23.05 -4.42
C LEU A 225 -8.22 -23.27 -3.71
N THR A 226 -8.55 -22.41 -2.75
CA THR A 226 -9.84 -22.44 -2.04
C THR A 226 -11.00 -22.14 -3.00
N ALA A 227 -10.88 -21.09 -3.83
CA ALA A 227 -11.89 -20.74 -4.82
C ALA A 227 -12.12 -21.88 -5.83
N GLU A 228 -11.05 -22.47 -6.34
CA GLU A 228 -11.13 -23.59 -7.28
C GLU A 228 -11.74 -24.86 -6.64
N LYS A 229 -11.44 -25.12 -5.36
CA LYS A 229 -12.08 -26.22 -4.61
C LYS A 229 -13.60 -25.99 -4.48
N LEU A 230 -14.02 -24.79 -4.15
CA LEU A 230 -15.45 -24.44 -4.04
C LEU A 230 -16.18 -24.62 -5.40
N LYS A 231 -15.56 -24.19 -6.49
CA LYS A 231 -16.10 -24.42 -7.85
C LYS A 231 -16.30 -25.90 -8.15
N ARG A 232 -15.31 -26.75 -7.86
CA ARG A 232 -15.38 -28.21 -8.07
C ARG A 232 -16.46 -28.89 -7.22
N LEU A 233 -16.70 -28.38 -6.01
CA LEU A 233 -17.77 -28.85 -5.14
C LEU A 233 -19.14 -28.36 -5.57
N ASN A 234 -19.24 -27.58 -6.66
CA ASN A 234 -20.48 -26.97 -7.16
C ASN A 234 -21.22 -26.17 -6.08
N VAL A 235 -20.48 -25.47 -5.23
CA VAL A 235 -21.06 -24.57 -4.23
C VAL A 235 -21.67 -23.38 -4.96
N ASN A 236 -22.97 -23.11 -4.80
CA ASN A 236 -23.64 -22.04 -5.52
C ASN A 236 -23.27 -20.67 -4.99
N SER A 237 -23.40 -20.48 -3.67
CA SER A 237 -23.01 -19.24 -2.99
C SER A 237 -22.71 -19.52 -1.51
N ILE A 238 -21.64 -18.91 -0.99
CA ILE A 238 -21.25 -19.01 0.42
C ILE A 238 -20.34 -17.84 0.80
N ASP A 239 -20.46 -17.37 2.05
CA ASP A 239 -19.50 -16.44 2.65
C ASP A 239 -18.22 -17.21 2.98
N VAL A 240 -17.08 -16.71 2.48
CA VAL A 240 -15.76 -17.34 2.65
C VAL A 240 -14.80 -16.32 3.24
N ILE A 241 -14.02 -16.76 4.22
CA ILE A 241 -12.88 -16.02 4.72
C ILE A 241 -11.64 -16.57 4.01
N PHE A 242 -11.20 -15.85 2.98
CA PHE A 242 -9.91 -16.10 2.31
C PHE A 242 -8.77 -15.58 3.18
N GLU A 243 -7.54 -15.99 2.91
CA GLU A 243 -6.38 -15.50 3.67
C GLU A 243 -6.13 -14.00 3.44
N THR A 244 -6.43 -13.50 2.23
CA THR A 244 -6.24 -12.08 1.90
C THR A 244 -7.47 -11.22 2.16
N SER A 245 -8.69 -11.78 2.22
CA SER A 245 -9.92 -11.01 2.45
C SER A 245 -11.12 -11.90 2.75
N PRO A 246 -12.12 -11.44 3.49
CA PRO A 246 -13.47 -11.99 3.40
C PRO A 246 -14.04 -11.71 2.01
N ALA A 247 -14.89 -12.58 1.51
CA ALA A 247 -15.63 -12.41 0.26
C ALA A 247 -16.84 -13.32 0.19
N VAL A 248 -17.78 -12.98 -0.68
CA VAL A 248 -18.86 -13.87 -1.08
C VAL A 248 -18.40 -14.65 -2.30
N PHE A 249 -18.31 -15.97 -2.17
CA PHE A 249 -18.09 -16.85 -3.31
C PHE A 249 -19.40 -17.10 -4.02
N ASN A 250 -19.43 -16.92 -5.34
CA ASN A 250 -20.52 -17.30 -6.21
C ASN A 250 -19.97 -18.04 -7.43
N ASN A 251 -20.48 -19.23 -7.72
CA ASN A 251 -19.94 -20.07 -8.80
C ASN A 251 -20.14 -19.46 -10.21
N SER A 252 -21.10 -18.57 -10.38
CA SER A 252 -21.43 -17.91 -11.66
C SER A 252 -20.72 -16.58 -11.87
N GLU A 253 -20.05 -16.04 -10.85
CA GLU A 253 -19.44 -14.71 -10.87
C GLU A 253 -17.99 -14.76 -10.41
N CYS A 254 -17.24 -13.71 -10.74
CA CYS A 254 -15.93 -13.53 -10.16
C CYS A 254 -16.02 -13.05 -8.70
N ILE A 255 -15.05 -13.44 -7.89
CA ILE A 255 -14.99 -13.12 -6.47
C ILE A 255 -14.55 -11.66 -6.31
N LYS A 256 -15.31 -10.89 -5.53
CA LYS A 256 -14.96 -9.53 -5.10
C LYS A 256 -14.46 -9.58 -3.67
N ARG A 257 -13.24 -9.08 -3.43
CA ARG A 257 -12.67 -8.98 -2.08
C ARG A 257 -13.29 -7.82 -1.31
N ASP A 258 -13.52 -8.03 -0.03
CA ASP A 258 -13.90 -7.00 0.93
C ASP A 258 -12.70 -6.74 1.85
N LEU A 259 -11.90 -5.72 1.51
CA LEU A 259 -10.66 -5.42 2.21
C LEU A 259 -10.91 -4.37 3.30
N PRO A 260 -10.69 -4.68 4.60
CA PRO A 260 -10.67 -3.66 5.63
C PRO A 260 -9.39 -2.83 5.58
N LEU A 261 -9.45 -1.60 6.10
CA LEU A 261 -8.28 -0.75 6.31
C LEU A 261 -7.61 -1.10 7.63
N TRP A 262 -6.32 -1.40 7.57
CA TRP A 262 -5.48 -1.69 8.74
C TRP A 262 -4.49 -0.58 8.98
N ARG A 263 -4.34 -0.19 10.24
CA ARG A 263 -3.35 0.78 10.69
C ARG A 263 -2.11 0.06 11.20
N ILE A 264 -0.95 0.39 10.66
CA ILE A 264 0.35 -0.04 11.21
C ILE A 264 0.58 0.70 12.53
N THR A 265 0.84 -0.05 13.60
CA THR A 265 1.20 0.48 14.92
C THR A 265 2.53 -0.13 15.37
N LEU A 266 3.14 0.44 16.41
CA LEU A 266 4.36 -0.11 17.00
C LEU A 266 4.13 -1.57 17.40
N ASN A 267 4.81 -2.48 16.71
CA ASN A 267 4.76 -3.93 16.92
C ASN A 267 3.40 -4.60 16.75
N ASN A 268 2.41 -3.94 16.13
CA ASN A 268 1.10 -4.53 15.90
C ASN A 268 0.33 -3.87 14.75
N PHE A 269 -0.78 -4.50 14.35
CA PHE A 269 -1.73 -3.96 13.39
C PHE A 269 -3.09 -3.84 14.09
N THR A 270 -3.72 -2.69 13.99
CA THR A 270 -5.07 -2.48 14.53
C THR A 270 -6.05 -2.19 13.39
N ASP A 271 -7.18 -2.89 13.41
CA ASP A 271 -8.29 -2.61 12.50
C ASP A 271 -8.83 -1.18 12.72
N ARG A 272 -9.24 -0.54 11.64
CA ARG A 272 -9.90 0.77 11.66
C ARG A 272 -11.26 0.67 10.98
N SER A 273 -11.97 -0.41 11.14
CA SER A 273 -13.34 -0.46 10.61
C SER A 273 -14.24 0.67 11.12
#